data_d54d5e9a46483deff85eea8fc9e6551c
#
_entry.id   d54d5e9a46483deff85eea8fc9e6551c
#
_cell.length_a   1.000
_cell.length_b   1.000
_cell.length_c   1.000
_cell.angle_alpha   90.00
_cell.angle_beta   90.00
_cell.angle_gamma   90.00
#
_symmetry.space_group_name_H-M   'P 1'
#
loop_
_entity.id
_entity.type
_entity.pdbx_description
1 polymer ?
#
loop_
_entity_poly.entity_id
_entity_poly.type
_entity_poly.pdbx_seq_one_letter_code
_entity_poly.pdbx_strand_id
1 'polypeptide(L)'
;VSTSLLAGYAFAQLRFRGSTALFFLALATLVLPVQVIMVSLFRIVTATGLYGTYWAVILPVSASAFGLFLARQFMLGIPRELIEAARLDGAGHVQTFLRVVLPLSKPLIAVLVFMSLLSSWNDFAWPLIALRENRLFTLPIGLLYLQGQFGSDYGATMAYALLNVVPIAIVFLVFQRYFVAGFARSGIK
;
A
#
# COMPACT_ATOMS: atom_id res chain seq x y z
N VAL A 1 0.61 3.20 -3.43
CA VAL A 1 2.05 3.39 -3.71
C VAL A 1 2.33 4.83 -4.14
N SER A 2 1.71 5.34 -5.21
CA SER A 2 1.98 6.69 -5.72
C SER A 2 1.77 7.78 -4.66
N THR A 3 0.68 7.72 -3.92
CA THR A 3 0.38 8.63 -2.80
C THR A 3 1.46 8.60 -1.71
N SER A 4 1.93 7.38 -1.35
CA SER A 4 2.99 7.19 -0.36
C SER A 4 4.33 7.78 -0.82
N LEU A 5 4.68 7.61 -2.11
CA LEU A 5 5.91 8.17 -2.68
C LEU A 5 5.88 9.69 -2.72
N LEU A 6 4.77 10.28 -3.19
CA LEU A 6 4.60 11.73 -3.24
C LEU A 6 4.62 12.36 -1.84
N ALA A 7 3.86 11.77 -0.91
CA ALA A 7 3.83 12.23 0.46
C ALA A 7 5.20 12.02 1.15
N GLY A 8 5.84 10.86 0.96
CA GLY A 8 7.19 10.59 1.46
C GLY A 8 8.21 11.62 0.99
N TYR A 9 8.17 11.97 -0.29
CA TYR A 9 9.03 13.02 -0.85
C TYR A 9 8.76 14.38 -0.21
N ALA A 10 7.47 14.75 -0.09
CA ALA A 10 7.10 16.02 0.52
C ALA A 10 7.61 16.13 1.96
N PHE A 11 7.41 15.09 2.77
CA PHE A 11 7.84 15.06 4.17
C PHE A 11 9.35 14.85 4.37
N ALA A 12 10.07 14.32 3.36
CA ALA A 12 11.52 14.14 3.43
C ALA A 12 12.31 15.35 2.92
N GLN A 13 11.85 15.97 1.83
CA GLN A 13 12.66 16.92 1.06
C GLN A 13 12.10 18.35 1.05
N LEU A 14 10.79 18.51 1.32
CA LEU A 14 10.19 19.84 1.36
C LEU A 14 10.13 20.36 2.80
N ARG A 15 10.54 21.60 2.98
CA ARG A 15 10.43 22.31 4.26
C ARG A 15 9.15 23.12 4.28
N PHE A 16 8.15 22.69 5.03
CA PHE A 16 6.92 23.44 5.25
C PHE A 16 6.53 23.45 6.73
N ARG A 17 5.81 24.52 7.14
CA ARG A 17 5.40 24.70 8.53
C ARG A 17 4.43 23.58 8.94
N GLY A 18 4.68 22.96 10.09
CA GLY A 18 3.84 21.88 10.62
C GLY A 18 4.13 20.49 10.04
N SER A 19 5.13 20.32 9.17
CA SER A 19 5.47 19.02 8.58
C SER A 19 5.66 17.91 9.62
N THR A 20 6.37 18.20 10.71
CA THR A 20 6.60 17.23 11.79
C THR A 20 5.30 16.82 12.48
N ALA A 21 4.45 17.79 12.84
CA ALA A 21 3.17 17.50 13.49
C ALA A 21 2.24 16.69 12.59
N LEU A 22 2.12 17.06 11.31
CA LEU A 22 1.31 16.33 10.34
C LEU A 22 1.84 14.92 10.09
N PHE A 23 3.16 14.74 10.06
CA PHE A 23 3.77 13.42 9.92
C PHE A 23 3.42 12.51 11.12
N PHE A 24 3.60 13.01 12.35
CA PHE A 24 3.24 12.24 13.55
C PHE A 24 1.73 11.99 13.64
N LEU A 25 0.89 12.93 13.24
CA LEU A 25 -0.55 12.73 13.16
C LEU A 25 -0.90 11.60 12.18
N ALA A 26 -0.26 11.56 11.02
CA ALA A 26 -0.44 10.45 10.07
C ALA A 26 0.03 9.12 10.68
N LEU A 27 1.16 9.09 11.39
CA LEU A 27 1.64 7.88 12.05
C LEU A 27 0.74 7.43 13.22
N ALA A 28 0.11 8.35 13.93
CA ALA A 28 -0.82 8.04 14.99
C ALA A 28 -2.00 7.18 14.51
N THR A 29 -2.37 7.29 13.23
CA THR A 29 -3.42 6.43 12.64
C THR A 29 -3.04 4.96 12.61
N LEU A 30 -1.76 4.60 12.63
CA LEU A 30 -1.30 3.20 12.66
C LEU A 30 -1.63 2.49 13.98
N VAL A 31 -1.85 3.26 15.05
CA VAL A 31 -2.22 2.71 16.36
C VAL A 31 -3.68 2.29 16.41
N LEU A 32 -4.51 2.86 15.53
CA LEU A 32 -5.95 2.57 15.50
C LEU A 32 -6.19 1.22 14.81
N PRO A 33 -6.80 0.24 15.50
CA PRO A 33 -7.21 -0.99 14.85
C PRO A 33 -8.20 -0.72 13.72
N VAL A 34 -8.01 -1.34 12.57
CA VAL A 34 -8.89 -1.14 11.41
C VAL A 34 -10.36 -1.44 11.74
N GLN A 35 -10.62 -2.39 12.62
CA GLN A 35 -11.95 -2.77 13.06
C GLN A 35 -12.70 -1.60 13.74
N VAL A 36 -11.98 -0.76 14.46
CA VAL A 36 -12.58 0.41 15.15
C VAL A 36 -13.06 1.47 14.15
N ILE A 37 -12.31 1.65 13.07
CA ILE A 37 -12.63 2.65 12.05
C ILE A 37 -13.65 2.16 11.01
N MET A 38 -13.89 0.85 10.91
CA MET A 38 -14.77 0.25 9.88
C MET A 38 -16.18 0.83 9.91
N VAL A 39 -16.76 1.06 11.07
CA VAL A 39 -18.13 1.61 11.19
C VAL A 39 -18.19 3.03 10.64
N SER A 40 -17.22 3.86 11.01
CA SER A 40 -17.15 5.24 10.52
C SER A 40 -16.87 5.28 9.01
N LEU A 41 -15.98 4.40 8.55
CA LEU A 41 -15.66 4.26 7.13
C LEU A 41 -16.87 3.81 6.31
N PHE A 42 -17.64 2.85 6.81
CA PHE A 42 -18.89 2.41 6.19
C PHE A 42 -19.89 3.55 6.03
N ARG A 43 -20.05 4.39 7.07
CA ARG A 43 -20.91 5.58 7.00
C ARG A 43 -20.45 6.56 5.93
N ILE A 44 -19.14 6.82 5.82
CA ILE A 44 -18.57 7.71 4.81
C ILE A 44 -18.82 7.17 3.42
N VAL A 45 -18.51 5.89 3.19
CA VAL A 45 -18.66 5.23 1.89
C VAL A 45 -20.13 5.21 1.45
N THR A 46 -21.05 4.99 2.39
CA THR A 46 -22.50 5.03 2.11
C THR A 46 -22.99 6.45 1.80
N ALA A 47 -22.56 7.43 2.61
CA ALA A 47 -22.95 8.83 2.42
C ALA A 47 -22.41 9.42 1.10
N THR A 48 -21.27 8.93 0.61
CA THR A 48 -20.69 9.35 -0.67
C THR A 48 -21.22 8.58 -1.88
N GLY A 49 -22.13 7.62 -1.69
CA GLY A 49 -22.71 6.81 -2.77
C GLY A 49 -21.74 5.77 -3.36
N LEU A 50 -20.63 5.49 -2.71
CA LEU A 50 -19.63 4.54 -3.19
C LEU A 50 -19.89 3.09 -2.75
N TYR A 51 -20.82 2.88 -1.82
CA TYR A 51 -21.18 1.56 -1.31
C TYR A 51 -21.57 0.58 -2.43
N GLY A 52 -21.06 -0.63 -2.38
CA GLY A 52 -21.29 -1.65 -3.41
C GLY A 52 -20.50 -1.45 -4.70
N THR A 53 -19.45 -0.63 -4.68
CA THR A 53 -18.56 -0.42 -5.82
C THR A 53 -17.10 -0.74 -5.46
N TYR A 54 -16.25 -0.99 -6.46
CA TYR A 54 -14.80 -1.16 -6.24
C TYR A 54 -14.15 0.08 -5.60
N TRP A 55 -14.69 1.29 -5.83
CA TRP A 55 -14.18 2.51 -5.25
C TRP A 55 -14.31 2.53 -3.72
N ALA A 56 -15.33 1.85 -3.17
CA ALA A 56 -15.47 1.67 -1.72
C ALA A 56 -14.28 0.93 -1.09
N VAL A 57 -13.63 0.06 -1.85
CA VAL A 57 -12.44 -0.70 -1.40
C VAL A 57 -11.16 0.05 -1.75
N ILE A 58 -11.04 0.62 -2.94
CA ILE A 58 -9.81 1.23 -3.45
C ILE A 58 -9.46 2.53 -2.71
N LEU A 59 -10.45 3.42 -2.51
CA LEU A 59 -10.18 4.75 -1.97
C LEU A 59 -9.64 4.73 -0.53
N PRO A 60 -10.19 3.95 0.41
CA PRO A 60 -9.68 3.93 1.78
C PRO A 60 -8.21 3.45 1.88
N VAL A 61 -7.82 2.48 1.05
CA VAL A 61 -6.46 1.94 1.06
C VAL A 61 -5.49 2.72 0.17
N SER A 62 -5.97 3.73 -0.56
CA SER A 62 -5.13 4.55 -1.45
C SER A 62 -4.10 5.41 -0.69
N ALA A 63 -4.37 5.74 0.57
CA ALA A 63 -3.45 6.43 1.47
C ALA A 63 -3.03 5.50 2.61
N SER A 64 -1.72 5.23 2.71
CA SER A 64 -1.14 4.35 3.73
C SER A 64 -0.15 5.13 4.58
N ALA A 65 -0.41 5.23 5.89
CA ALA A 65 0.52 5.85 6.83
C ALA A 65 1.83 5.04 6.95
N PHE A 66 1.76 3.71 6.86
CA PHE A 66 2.95 2.86 6.81
C PHE A 66 3.76 3.10 5.53
N GLY A 67 3.08 3.19 4.37
CA GLY A 67 3.72 3.51 3.11
C GLY A 67 4.37 4.90 3.10
N LEU A 68 3.71 5.90 3.70
CA LEU A 68 4.27 7.22 3.92
C LEU A 68 5.54 7.16 4.77
N PHE A 69 5.50 6.44 5.89
CA PHE A 69 6.63 6.27 6.80
C PHE A 69 7.84 5.66 6.08
N LEU A 70 7.64 4.52 5.40
CA LEU A 70 8.71 3.86 4.65
C LEU A 70 9.30 4.76 3.56
N ALA A 71 8.43 5.43 2.79
CA ALA A 71 8.87 6.32 1.74
C ALA A 71 9.70 7.48 2.28
N ARG A 72 9.25 8.10 3.36
CA ARG A 72 10.01 9.19 4.00
C ARG A 72 11.36 8.70 4.53
N GLN A 73 11.40 7.58 5.26
CA GLN A 73 12.65 7.06 5.82
C GLN A 73 13.66 6.73 4.72
N PHE A 74 13.22 6.09 3.64
CA PHE A 74 14.09 5.81 2.51
C PHE A 74 14.62 7.08 1.85
N MET A 75 13.75 8.07 1.60
CA MET A 75 14.10 9.30 0.90
C MET A 75 14.97 10.24 1.75
N LEU A 76 14.94 10.13 3.07
CA LEU A 76 15.88 10.81 3.96
C LEU A 76 17.33 10.27 3.82
N GLY A 77 17.48 9.02 3.40
CA GLY A 77 18.78 8.40 3.13
C GLY A 77 19.37 8.75 1.76
N ILE A 78 18.64 9.46 0.90
CA ILE A 78 19.19 9.92 -0.38
C ILE A 78 20.16 11.08 -0.12
N PRO A 79 21.40 11.02 -0.66
CA PRO A 79 22.38 12.09 -0.50
C PRO A 79 21.83 13.44 -0.96
N ARG A 80 21.99 14.47 -0.13
CA ARG A 80 21.46 15.81 -0.43
C ARG A 80 22.15 16.44 -1.63
N GLU A 81 23.39 16.09 -1.85
CA GLU A 81 24.21 16.57 -2.96
C GLU A 81 23.56 16.28 -4.32
N LEU A 82 22.89 15.13 -4.46
CA LEU A 82 22.18 14.78 -5.70
C LEU A 82 20.96 15.68 -5.94
N ILE A 83 20.28 16.07 -4.87
CA ILE A 83 19.11 16.92 -4.93
C ILE A 83 19.53 18.38 -5.18
N GLU A 84 20.62 18.82 -4.56
CA GLU A 84 21.18 20.14 -4.74
C GLU A 84 21.77 20.31 -6.13
N ALA A 85 22.48 19.32 -6.66
CA ALA A 85 22.98 19.32 -8.04
C ALA A 85 21.83 19.48 -9.05
N ALA A 86 20.75 18.71 -8.90
CA ALA A 86 19.58 18.83 -9.77
C ALA A 86 18.95 20.25 -9.72
N ARG A 87 18.96 20.89 -8.54
CA ARG A 87 18.46 22.25 -8.38
C ARG A 87 19.38 23.30 -9.02
N LEU A 88 20.69 23.11 -8.94
CA LEU A 88 21.67 23.95 -9.62
C LEU A 88 21.51 23.87 -11.14
N ASP A 89 21.13 22.68 -11.65
CA ASP A 89 20.78 22.47 -13.06
C ASP A 89 19.39 23.05 -13.44
N GLY A 90 18.73 23.78 -12.53
CA GLY A 90 17.44 24.41 -12.76
C GLY A 90 16.22 23.50 -12.60
N ALA A 91 16.38 22.29 -12.08
CA ALA A 91 15.25 21.39 -11.88
C ALA A 91 14.35 21.86 -10.73
N GLY A 92 13.05 22.03 -11.01
CA GLY A 92 12.03 22.24 -9.99
C GLY A 92 11.75 20.97 -9.19
N HIS A 93 10.95 21.08 -8.11
CA HIS A 93 10.65 19.97 -7.20
C HIS A 93 10.08 18.72 -7.90
N VAL A 94 9.17 18.91 -8.87
CA VAL A 94 8.57 17.81 -9.63
C VAL A 94 9.61 17.12 -10.51
N GLN A 95 10.48 17.89 -11.18
CA GLN A 95 11.55 17.32 -12.01
C GLN A 95 12.57 16.57 -11.16
N THR A 96 12.98 17.13 -10.02
CA THR A 96 13.86 16.45 -9.04
C THR A 96 13.25 15.16 -8.57
N PHE A 97 11.95 15.16 -8.23
CA PHE A 97 11.25 13.93 -7.84
C PHE A 97 11.27 12.89 -8.95
N LEU A 98 10.84 13.25 -10.16
CA LEU A 98 10.68 12.30 -11.26
C LEU A 98 12.01 11.79 -11.83
N ARG A 99 13.04 12.66 -11.93
CA ARG A 99 14.30 12.35 -12.60
C ARG A 99 15.40 11.86 -11.66
N VAL A 100 15.35 12.20 -10.39
CA VAL A 100 16.39 11.84 -9.41
C VAL A 100 15.83 10.88 -8.35
N VAL A 101 14.83 11.33 -7.59
CA VAL A 101 14.37 10.58 -6.41
C VAL A 101 13.63 9.30 -6.81
N LEU A 102 12.73 9.35 -7.76
CA LEU A 102 11.92 8.21 -8.18
C LEU A 102 12.77 7.07 -8.78
N PRO A 103 13.74 7.32 -9.68
CA PRO A 103 14.66 6.28 -10.16
C PRO A 103 15.51 5.65 -9.06
N LEU A 104 16.00 6.44 -8.11
CA LEU A 104 16.76 5.95 -6.96
C LEU A 104 15.88 5.14 -5.98
N SER A 105 14.57 5.39 -5.99
CA SER A 105 13.61 4.73 -5.12
C SER A 105 13.07 3.40 -5.68
N LYS A 106 13.61 2.85 -6.77
CA LYS A 106 13.17 1.57 -7.33
C LYS A 106 13.08 0.43 -6.31
N PRO A 107 14.05 0.23 -5.39
CA PRO A 107 13.93 -0.82 -4.38
C PRO A 107 12.77 -0.55 -3.41
N LEU A 108 12.58 0.69 -2.99
CA LEU A 108 11.45 1.09 -2.15
C LEU A 108 10.11 0.84 -2.87
N ILE A 109 10.01 1.21 -4.15
CA ILE A 109 8.80 1.00 -4.95
C ILE A 109 8.45 -0.49 -4.99
N ALA A 110 9.43 -1.37 -5.21
CA ALA A 110 9.23 -2.80 -5.20
C ALA A 110 8.66 -3.31 -3.86
N VAL A 111 9.21 -2.83 -2.74
CA VAL A 111 8.71 -3.15 -1.39
C VAL A 111 7.29 -2.64 -1.19
N LEU A 112 7.01 -1.39 -1.53
CA LEU A 112 5.68 -0.80 -1.37
C LEU A 112 4.63 -1.49 -2.24
N VAL A 113 4.96 -1.84 -3.48
CA VAL A 113 4.07 -2.59 -4.38
C VAL A 113 3.75 -3.95 -3.80
N PHE A 114 4.78 -4.69 -3.38
CA PHE A 114 4.60 -6.02 -2.78
C PHE A 114 3.74 -5.96 -1.51
N MET A 115 4.06 -5.06 -0.58
CA MET A 115 3.31 -4.90 0.67
C MET A 115 1.85 -4.47 0.42
N SER A 116 1.62 -3.54 -0.51
CA SER A 116 0.27 -3.11 -0.86
C SER A 116 -0.53 -4.24 -1.50
N LEU A 117 0.10 -5.02 -2.38
CA LEU A 117 -0.54 -6.16 -3.03
C LEU A 117 -0.87 -7.24 -2.00
N LEU A 118 0.08 -7.60 -1.13
CA LEU A 118 -0.13 -8.61 -0.10
C LEU A 118 -1.25 -8.21 0.86
N SER A 119 -1.27 -6.95 1.30
CA SER A 119 -2.31 -6.43 2.18
C SER A 119 -3.69 -6.44 1.51
N SER A 120 -3.80 -5.91 0.28
CA SER A 120 -5.07 -5.85 -0.44
C SER A 120 -5.56 -7.22 -0.89
N TRP A 121 -4.66 -8.14 -1.25
CA TRP A 121 -5.02 -9.48 -1.67
C TRP A 121 -5.62 -10.32 -0.53
N ASN A 122 -5.07 -10.17 0.68
CA ASN A 122 -5.54 -10.90 1.85
C ASN A 122 -6.64 -10.17 2.62
N ASP A 123 -7.03 -8.94 2.18
CA ASP A 123 -8.09 -8.21 2.85
C ASP A 123 -9.44 -8.90 2.60
N PHE A 124 -10.04 -9.29 3.71
CA PHE A 124 -11.33 -9.97 3.74
C PHE A 124 -12.40 -9.09 4.41
N ALA A 125 -12.04 -8.49 5.54
CA ALA A 125 -13.02 -7.89 6.43
C ALA A 125 -13.67 -6.63 5.84
N TRP A 126 -12.87 -5.74 5.25
CA TRP A 126 -13.42 -4.53 4.66
C TRP A 126 -14.18 -4.79 3.34
N PRO A 127 -13.66 -5.54 2.36
CA PRO A 127 -14.41 -5.90 1.16
C PRO A 127 -15.74 -6.62 1.46
N LEU A 128 -15.80 -7.48 2.48
CA LEU A 128 -17.02 -8.16 2.90
C LEU A 128 -18.13 -7.17 3.32
N ILE A 129 -17.74 -6.06 3.96
CA ILE A 129 -18.68 -5.02 4.40
C ILE A 129 -19.00 -4.05 3.26
N ALA A 130 -18.02 -3.72 2.43
CA ALA A 130 -18.11 -2.65 1.43
C ALA A 130 -18.75 -3.10 0.10
N LEU A 131 -18.64 -4.39 -0.24
CA LEU A 131 -19.16 -4.93 -1.51
C LEU A 131 -20.48 -5.65 -1.27
N ARG A 132 -21.45 -5.44 -2.17
CA ARG A 132 -22.81 -5.98 -2.03
C ARG A 132 -23.12 -7.12 -2.99
N GLU A 133 -22.55 -7.08 -4.18
CA GLU A 133 -22.90 -8.00 -5.26
C GLU A 133 -21.86 -9.10 -5.39
N ASN A 134 -22.29 -10.36 -5.58
CA ASN A 134 -21.41 -11.52 -5.71
C ASN A 134 -20.37 -11.36 -6.81
N ARG A 135 -20.70 -10.67 -7.92
CA ARG A 135 -19.78 -10.40 -9.03
C ARG A 135 -18.60 -9.50 -8.66
N LEU A 136 -18.70 -8.77 -7.54
CA LEU A 136 -17.66 -7.86 -7.08
C LEU A 136 -16.78 -8.49 -6.00
N PHE A 137 -17.12 -9.67 -5.51
CA PHE A 137 -16.44 -10.31 -4.40
C PHE A 137 -14.98 -10.63 -4.73
N THR A 138 -14.13 -10.39 -3.75
CA THR A 138 -12.73 -10.80 -3.80
C THR A 138 -12.59 -12.30 -3.55
N LEU A 139 -11.44 -12.88 -3.91
CA LEU A 139 -11.20 -14.30 -3.71
C LEU A 139 -11.39 -14.76 -2.25
N PRO A 140 -10.90 -14.04 -1.21
CA PRO A 140 -11.16 -14.42 0.17
C PRO A 140 -12.65 -14.47 0.54
N ILE A 141 -13.47 -13.56 0.00
CA ILE A 141 -14.93 -13.57 0.22
C ILE A 141 -15.55 -14.77 -0.50
N GLY A 142 -15.15 -15.04 -1.74
CA GLY A 142 -15.66 -16.17 -2.51
C GLY A 142 -15.43 -17.51 -1.82
N LEU A 143 -14.29 -17.68 -1.13
CA LEU A 143 -14.01 -18.89 -0.34
C LEU A 143 -15.03 -19.10 0.78
N LEU A 144 -15.42 -18.04 1.48
CA LEU A 144 -16.46 -18.09 2.51
C LEU A 144 -17.82 -18.56 1.96
N TYR A 145 -18.19 -18.02 0.79
CA TYR A 145 -19.46 -18.38 0.14
C TYR A 145 -19.48 -19.83 -0.35
N LEU A 146 -18.37 -20.37 -0.83
CA LEU A 146 -18.28 -21.78 -1.21
C LEU A 146 -18.50 -22.72 -0.02
N GLN A 147 -17.99 -22.38 1.15
CA GLN A 147 -18.18 -23.17 2.36
C GLN A 147 -19.62 -23.17 2.85
N GLY A 148 -20.38 -22.07 2.62
CA GLY A 148 -21.74 -21.92 3.10
C GLY A 148 -22.84 -22.46 2.17
N GLN A 149 -22.63 -22.47 0.85
CA GLN A 149 -23.69 -22.80 -0.13
C GLN A 149 -23.69 -24.28 -0.58
N PHE A 150 -22.54 -24.93 -0.60
CA PHE A 150 -22.39 -26.26 -1.23
C PHE A 150 -22.07 -27.38 -0.24
N GLY A 151 -22.24 -27.14 1.06
CA GLY A 151 -21.82 -28.11 2.08
C GLY A 151 -20.30 -28.26 2.08
N SER A 152 -19.77 -29.33 2.68
CA SER A 152 -18.34 -29.54 2.81
C SER A 152 -17.72 -30.18 1.55
N ASP A 153 -17.82 -29.52 0.39
CA ASP A 153 -16.99 -29.94 -0.76
C ASP A 153 -15.54 -29.49 -0.52
N TYR A 154 -14.80 -30.38 0.12
CA TYR A 154 -13.39 -30.17 0.43
C TYR A 154 -12.54 -30.01 -0.84
N GLY A 155 -12.90 -30.68 -1.95
CA GLY A 155 -12.19 -30.61 -3.21
C GLY A 155 -12.25 -29.21 -3.82
N ALA A 156 -13.46 -28.65 -3.93
CA ALA A 156 -13.67 -27.30 -4.40
C ALA A 156 -13.01 -26.26 -3.49
N THR A 157 -13.14 -26.41 -2.17
CA THR A 157 -12.52 -25.53 -1.18
C THR A 157 -10.99 -25.51 -1.30
N MET A 158 -10.36 -26.67 -1.46
CA MET A 158 -8.89 -26.78 -1.63
C MET A 158 -8.43 -26.18 -2.96
N ALA A 159 -9.16 -26.44 -4.06
CA ALA A 159 -8.86 -25.83 -5.36
C ALA A 159 -8.92 -24.31 -5.30
N TYR A 160 -9.93 -23.75 -4.62
CA TYR A 160 -10.09 -22.31 -4.46
C TYR A 160 -9.00 -21.70 -3.56
N ALA A 161 -8.62 -22.41 -2.49
CA ALA A 161 -7.51 -22.00 -1.63
C ALA A 161 -6.19 -21.96 -2.42
N LEU A 162 -5.93 -22.93 -3.29
CA LEU A 162 -4.76 -22.91 -4.19
C LEU A 162 -4.79 -21.69 -5.13
N LEU A 163 -5.94 -21.37 -5.73
CA LEU A 163 -6.11 -20.19 -6.57
C LEU A 163 -5.81 -18.89 -5.81
N ASN A 164 -6.06 -18.86 -4.50
CA ASN A 164 -5.75 -17.71 -3.67
C ASN A 164 -4.24 -17.60 -3.34
N VAL A 165 -3.56 -18.73 -3.14
CA VAL A 165 -2.13 -18.76 -2.75
C VAL A 165 -1.19 -18.57 -3.95
N VAL A 166 -1.49 -19.20 -5.09
CA VAL A 166 -0.60 -19.23 -6.26
C VAL A 166 -0.20 -17.84 -6.77
N PRO A 167 -1.11 -16.86 -6.95
CA PRO A 167 -0.71 -15.53 -7.43
C PRO A 167 0.26 -14.82 -6.49
N ILE A 168 0.04 -14.93 -5.17
CA ILE A 168 0.94 -14.35 -4.16
C ILE A 168 2.31 -15.00 -4.20
N ALA A 169 2.36 -16.33 -4.32
CA ALA A 169 3.61 -17.07 -4.43
C ALA A 169 4.41 -16.63 -5.68
N ILE A 170 3.74 -16.50 -6.83
CA ILE A 170 4.37 -16.00 -8.06
C ILE A 170 4.92 -14.59 -7.86
N VAL A 171 4.13 -13.69 -7.31
CA VAL A 171 4.57 -12.32 -7.04
C VAL A 171 5.75 -12.32 -6.08
N PHE A 172 5.71 -13.10 -5.01
CA PHE A 172 6.83 -13.22 -4.07
C PHE A 172 8.11 -13.68 -4.79
N LEU A 173 8.06 -14.72 -5.63
CA LEU A 173 9.21 -15.21 -6.38
C LEU A 173 9.80 -14.15 -7.33
N VAL A 174 8.97 -13.30 -7.91
CA VAL A 174 9.43 -12.20 -8.77
C VAL A 174 10.11 -11.09 -7.94
N PHE A 175 9.53 -10.75 -6.79
CA PHE A 175 9.99 -9.61 -5.99
C PHE A 175 11.09 -9.94 -4.98
N GLN A 176 11.32 -11.23 -4.64
CA GLN A 176 12.31 -11.65 -3.61
C GLN A 176 13.73 -11.06 -3.86
N ARG A 177 14.16 -10.94 -5.12
CA ARG A 177 15.46 -10.35 -5.48
C ARG A 177 15.64 -8.90 -5.02
N TYR A 178 14.56 -8.13 -4.94
CA TYR A 178 14.60 -6.73 -4.49
C TYR A 178 14.73 -6.63 -2.96
N PHE A 179 14.19 -7.61 -2.22
CA PHE A 179 14.36 -7.68 -0.77
C PHE A 179 15.80 -8.00 -0.41
N VAL A 180 16.39 -9.01 -1.05
CA VAL A 180 17.79 -9.42 -0.81
C VAL A 180 18.75 -8.27 -1.11
N ALA A 181 18.57 -7.56 -2.22
CA ALA A 181 19.41 -6.41 -2.59
C ALA A 181 19.29 -5.24 -1.60
N GLY A 182 18.12 -5.04 -0.98
CA GLY A 182 17.89 -4.01 0.04
C GLY A 182 18.61 -4.32 1.35
N PHE A 183 18.57 -5.57 1.81
CA PHE A 183 19.22 -6.00 3.05
C PHE A 183 20.76 -6.06 2.91
N ALA A 184 21.28 -6.46 1.75
CA ALA A 184 22.73 -6.53 1.52
C ALA A 184 23.43 -5.16 1.63
N ARG A 185 22.73 -4.07 1.30
CA ARG A 185 23.27 -2.71 1.42
C ARG A 185 23.21 -2.13 2.84
N SER A 186 22.35 -2.65 3.70
CA SER A 186 22.25 -2.20 5.11
C SER A 186 23.21 -2.93 6.06
N GLY A 187 23.79 -4.03 5.65
CA GLY A 187 24.68 -4.87 6.46
C GLY A 187 26.17 -4.60 6.32
N ILE A 188 26.59 -3.68 5.45
CA ILE A 188 28.00 -3.28 5.31
C ILE A 188 28.17 -1.91 5.97
N LYS A 189 28.46 -1.93 7.26
CA LYS A 189 29.15 -0.87 7.98
C LYS A 189 30.45 -1.42 8.53
#